data_e1b5131d03fa5257a91096a96f5bfa14
#
_entry.id   e1b5131d03fa5257a91096a96f5bfa14
#
_cell.length_a   1.000
_cell.length_b   1.000
_cell.length_c   1.000
_cell.angle_alpha   90.00
_cell.angle_beta   90.00
_cell.angle_gamma   90.00
#
_symmetry.space_group_name_H-M   'P 1'
#
loop_
_entity.id
_entity.type
_entity.pdbx_description
1 polymer ?
#
loop_
_entity_poly.entity_id
_entity_poly.type
_entity_poly.pdbx_seq_one_letter_code
_entity_poly.pdbx_strand_id
1 'polypeptide(L)'
;MKKVMKIGKVTGSVWATRKAEGLQGQTFLVVKAESEELVAADQVGAGVGDRVLLVTGTVASRYCMEAPVDAAVVAILDPEGKDVGA
;
A
#
# COMPACT_ATOMS: atom_id res chain seq x y z
N MET A 1 -20.19 0.96 -6.80
CA MET A 1 -19.64 0.60 -5.49
C MET A 1 -18.12 0.62 -5.55
N LYS A 2 -17.52 1.26 -4.59
CA LYS A 2 -16.06 1.33 -4.57
C LYS A 2 -15.45 0.06 -4.04
N LYS A 3 -14.39 -0.38 -4.66
CA LYS A 3 -13.64 -1.50 -4.15
C LYS A 3 -12.71 -0.99 -3.06
N VAL A 4 -12.68 -1.70 -1.94
CA VAL A 4 -11.76 -1.35 -0.87
C VAL A 4 -10.48 -2.18 -0.90
N MET A 5 -10.43 -3.23 -1.69
CA MET A 5 -9.23 -4.03 -1.87
C MET A 5 -8.83 -4.02 -3.33
N LYS A 6 -7.53 -3.84 -3.57
CA LYS A 6 -7.00 -3.75 -4.92
C LYS A 6 -5.68 -4.47 -5.00
N ILE A 7 -5.36 -4.93 -6.21
CA ILE A 7 -4.04 -5.48 -6.48
C ILE A 7 -3.29 -4.44 -7.27
N GLY A 8 -2.06 -4.17 -6.88
CA GLY A 8 -1.24 -3.21 -7.57
C GLY A 8 0.21 -3.63 -7.61
N LYS A 9 1.03 -2.77 -8.21
CA LYS A 9 2.46 -3.00 -8.30
C LYS A 9 3.18 -1.80 -7.74
N VAL A 10 4.16 -2.03 -6.89
CA VAL A 10 4.94 -0.95 -6.32
C VAL A 10 5.86 -0.41 -7.38
N THR A 11 5.75 0.89 -7.65
CA THR A 11 6.57 1.53 -8.68
C THR A 11 7.58 2.51 -8.10
N GLY A 12 7.48 2.82 -6.82
CA GLY A 12 8.42 3.73 -6.20
C GLY A 12 8.21 3.86 -4.72
N SER A 13 9.08 4.62 -4.08
CA SER A 13 8.97 4.92 -2.67
C SER A 13 8.87 6.42 -2.51
N VAL A 14 8.18 6.83 -1.47
CA VAL A 14 8.05 8.25 -1.18
C VAL A 14 9.07 8.60 -0.11
N TRP A 15 9.95 9.52 -0.43
CA TRP A 15 10.98 9.99 0.50
C TRP A 15 10.70 11.44 0.80
N ALA A 16 10.66 11.79 2.07
CA ALA A 16 10.43 13.16 2.48
C ALA A 16 11.54 13.59 3.41
N THR A 17 12.05 14.79 3.20
CA THR A 17 13.05 15.34 4.09
C THR A 17 12.47 15.57 5.47
N ARG A 18 11.21 16.02 5.51
CA ARG A 18 10.50 16.24 6.77
C ARG A 18 9.11 15.71 6.65
N LYS A 19 8.59 15.15 7.73
CA LYS A 19 7.24 14.64 7.79
C LYS A 19 6.56 15.18 9.03
N ALA A 20 5.25 15.31 8.94
CA ALA A 20 4.46 15.66 10.11
C ALA A 20 4.62 14.54 11.14
N GLU A 21 4.42 14.89 12.39
CA GLU A 21 4.63 13.95 13.47
C GLU A 21 3.81 12.69 13.32
N GLY A 22 2.59 12.80 12.89
CA GLY A 22 1.73 11.64 12.71
C GLY A 22 2.17 10.71 11.60
N LEU A 23 3.14 11.11 10.77
CA LEU A 23 3.65 10.27 9.70
C LEU A 23 5.03 9.70 9.99
N GLN A 24 5.58 10.01 11.15
CA GLN A 24 6.91 9.50 11.51
C GLN A 24 6.86 7.99 11.67
N GLY A 25 7.91 7.34 11.22
CA GLY A 25 7.99 5.89 11.35
C GLY A 25 7.21 5.12 10.31
N GLN A 26 6.53 5.81 9.39
CA GLN A 26 5.78 5.15 8.35
C GLN A 26 6.56 5.15 7.05
N THR A 27 6.49 4.06 6.33
CA THR A 27 7.06 3.96 4.99
C THR A 27 5.92 4.07 4.00
N PHE A 28 6.08 4.93 3.01
CA PHE A 28 5.05 5.11 1.99
C PHE A 28 5.58 4.69 0.64
N LEU A 29 4.75 4.00 -0.11
CA LEU A 29 5.10 3.49 -1.42
C LEU A 29 4.14 4.06 -2.44
N VAL A 30 4.64 4.21 -3.67
CA VAL A 30 3.79 4.54 -4.80
C VAL A 30 3.38 3.22 -5.42
N VAL A 31 2.08 2.99 -5.51
CA VAL A 31 1.55 1.74 -6.04
C VAL A 31 0.64 2.07 -7.21
N LYS A 32 0.88 1.40 -8.33
CA LYS A 32 0.00 1.55 -9.48
C LYS A 32 -1.03 0.44 -9.44
N ALA A 33 -2.28 0.81 -9.33
CA ALA A 33 -3.39 -0.13 -9.28
C ALA A 33 -4.40 0.30 -10.33
N GLU A 34 -4.71 -0.59 -11.24
CA GLU A 34 -5.58 -0.29 -12.36
C GLU A 34 -4.95 0.85 -13.14
N SER A 35 -5.62 1.95 -13.32
CA SER A 35 -5.04 3.06 -14.06
C SER A 35 -4.67 4.22 -13.15
N GLU A 36 -4.60 3.99 -11.85
CA GLU A 36 -4.28 5.05 -10.89
C GLU A 36 -2.98 4.77 -10.19
N GLU A 37 -2.32 5.84 -9.77
CA GLU A 37 -1.20 5.71 -8.86
C GLU A 37 -1.66 6.17 -7.49
N LEU A 38 -1.33 5.40 -6.48
CA LEU A 38 -1.73 5.68 -5.11
C LEU A 38 -0.50 5.72 -4.23
N VAL A 39 -0.55 6.52 -3.18
CA VAL A 39 0.46 6.49 -2.15
C VAL A 39 -0.12 5.68 -1.00
N ALA A 40 0.54 4.62 -0.63
CA ALA A 40 0.03 3.70 0.38
C ALA A 40 1.05 3.49 1.48
N ALA A 41 0.57 3.35 2.70
CA ALA A 41 1.44 3.03 3.82
C ALA A 41 1.80 1.55 3.75
N ASP A 42 3.07 1.25 3.94
CA ASP A 42 3.56 -0.11 3.80
C ASP A 42 3.55 -0.79 5.17
N GLN A 43 2.84 -1.88 5.27
CA GLN A 43 2.74 -2.64 6.52
C GLN A 43 3.51 -3.94 6.48
N VAL A 44 4.14 -4.27 5.36
CA VAL A 44 4.73 -5.61 5.19
C VAL A 44 6.15 -5.60 4.64
N GLY A 45 6.71 -4.43 4.37
CA GLY A 45 8.07 -4.36 3.85
C GLY A 45 8.18 -4.63 2.37
N ALA A 46 7.21 -4.17 1.58
CA ALA A 46 7.24 -4.37 0.15
C ALA A 46 8.27 -3.45 -0.51
N GLY A 47 8.71 -3.81 -1.68
CA GLY A 47 9.67 -3.03 -2.44
C GLY A 47 9.23 -2.83 -3.87
N VAL A 48 9.98 -1.98 -4.57
CA VAL A 48 9.69 -1.68 -5.98
C VAL A 48 9.70 -2.97 -6.77
N GLY A 49 8.68 -3.15 -7.58
CA GLY A 49 8.52 -4.35 -8.39
C GLY A 49 7.61 -5.39 -7.79
N ASP A 50 7.33 -5.30 -6.50
CA ASP A 50 6.46 -6.28 -5.86
C ASP A 50 5.01 -6.06 -6.26
N ARG A 51 4.29 -7.16 -6.43
CA ARG A 51 2.85 -7.12 -6.55
C ARG A 51 2.30 -7.16 -5.13
N VAL A 52 1.33 -6.33 -4.87
CA VAL A 52 0.84 -6.16 -3.51
C VAL A 52 -0.67 -6.13 -3.48
N LEU A 53 -1.20 -6.48 -2.32
CA LEU A 53 -2.61 -6.31 -2.04
C LEU A 53 -2.71 -5.08 -1.16
N LEU A 54 -3.56 -4.17 -1.54
CA LEU A 54 -3.75 -2.96 -0.74
C LEU A 54 -5.22 -2.75 -0.44
N VAL A 55 -5.47 -2.10 0.69
CA VAL A 55 -6.81 -1.70 1.08
C VAL A 55 -6.88 -0.19 1.01
N THR A 56 -8.05 0.34 0.70
CA THR A 56 -8.23 1.78 0.54
C THR A 56 -9.42 2.24 1.35
N GLY A 57 -9.55 3.56 1.47
CA GLY A 57 -10.65 4.16 2.18
C GLY A 57 -10.45 4.08 3.68
N THR A 58 -11.52 4.20 4.42
CA THR A 58 -11.41 4.21 5.88
C THR A 58 -10.93 2.87 6.43
N VAL A 59 -11.07 1.80 5.66
CA VAL A 59 -10.58 0.49 6.08
C VAL A 59 -9.07 0.51 6.22
N ALA A 60 -8.38 1.27 5.38
CA ALA A 60 -6.92 1.31 5.41
C ALA A 60 -6.40 1.82 6.74
N SER A 61 -7.09 2.74 7.37
CA SER A 61 -6.62 3.30 8.63
C SER A 61 -6.61 2.28 9.74
N ARG A 62 -7.33 1.18 9.58
CA ARG A 62 -7.31 0.12 10.59
C ARG A 62 -6.00 -0.65 10.58
N TYR A 63 -5.27 -0.58 9.46
CA TYR A 63 -4.00 -1.27 9.33
C TYR A 63 -2.83 -0.33 9.63
N CYS A 64 -3.11 0.97 9.70
CA CYS A 64 -2.06 1.92 10.02
C CYS A 64 -2.65 2.95 10.97
N MET A 65 -2.86 2.54 12.21
CA MET A 65 -3.64 3.33 13.16
C MET A 65 -2.93 4.58 13.61
N GLU A 66 -1.64 4.65 13.40
CA GLU A 66 -0.87 5.79 13.86
C GLU A 66 -0.71 6.89 12.81
N ALA A 67 -1.26 6.71 11.64
CA ALA A 67 -1.13 7.69 10.58
C ALA A 67 -2.46 7.87 9.86
N PRO A 68 -2.74 9.09 9.41
CA PRO A 68 -4.01 9.36 8.72
C PRO A 68 -3.90 8.95 7.25
N VAL A 69 -4.00 7.67 6.99
CA VAL A 69 -3.86 7.15 5.63
C VAL A 69 -5.16 6.55 5.15
N ASP A 70 -5.36 6.59 3.83
CA ASP A 70 -6.52 5.95 3.22
C ASP A 70 -6.12 4.88 2.22
N ALA A 71 -4.86 4.44 2.27
CA ALA A 71 -4.40 3.32 1.47
C ALA A 71 -3.27 2.64 2.21
N ALA A 72 -3.30 1.34 2.30
CA ALA A 72 -2.26 0.58 3.00
C ALA A 72 -1.97 -0.71 2.25
N VAL A 73 -0.68 -1.01 2.13
CA VAL A 73 -0.22 -2.27 1.55
C VAL A 73 -0.23 -3.30 2.67
N VAL A 74 -1.01 -4.34 2.52
CA VAL A 74 -1.22 -5.33 3.57
C VAL A 74 -0.70 -6.72 3.24
N ALA A 75 -0.24 -6.95 2.01
CA ALA A 75 0.34 -8.25 1.66
C ALA A 75 1.20 -8.10 0.42
N ILE A 76 2.22 -8.93 0.33
CA ILE A 76 3.04 -9.05 -0.86
C ILE A 76 2.58 -10.32 -1.56
N LEU A 77 2.26 -10.22 -2.85
CA LEU A 77 1.70 -11.34 -3.59
C LEU A 77 2.78 -12.09 -4.32
N ASP A 78 2.52 -13.37 -4.54
CA ASP A 78 3.42 -14.21 -5.29
C ASP A 78 3.57 -13.63 -6.69
N PRO A 79 4.80 -13.39 -7.14
CA PRO A 79 5.01 -12.80 -8.45
C PRO A 79 4.42 -13.63 -9.58
N GLU A 80 4.24 -14.89 -9.39
CA GLU A 80 3.69 -15.73 -10.44
C GLU A 80 2.21 -15.59 -10.54
N GLY A 81 1.60 -14.95 -9.59
CA GLY A 81 0.19 -14.71 -9.65
C GLY A 81 -0.66 -15.92 -9.54
N LYS A 82 -0.12 -16.98 -9.02
CA LYS A 82 -0.89 -18.16 -8.89
C LYS A 82 -1.71 -18.08 -7.68
N ASP A 83 -2.91 -18.01 -7.87
CA ASP A 83 -3.77 -17.88 -6.76
C ASP A 83 -4.41 -19.12 -6.41
N VAL A 84 -3.73 -20.14 -6.65
CA VAL A 84 -4.26 -21.39 -6.46
C VAL A 84 -4.56 -21.67 -5.10
N GLY A 85 -5.52 -22.11 -4.83
CA GLY A 85 -5.81 -22.58 -3.61
C GLY A 85 -5.80 -21.67 -2.65
N ALA A 86 -5.42 -20.91 -3.33
CA ALA A 86 -5.37 -20.02 -2.47
C ALA A 86 -6.55 -20.22 -1.82
#